data_0cbeaec8f875455c3205051a22f0ffc7
#
_entry.id   0cbeaec8f875455c3205051a22f0ffc7
#
_cell.length_a   1.000
_cell.length_b   1.000
_cell.length_c   1.000
_cell.angle_alpha   90.00
_cell.angle_beta   90.00
_cell.angle_gamma   90.00
#
_symmetry.space_group_name_H-M   'P 1'
#
loop_
_entity.id
_entity.type
_entity.pdbx_description
1 polymer ?
#
loop_
_entity_poly.entity_id
_entity_poly.type
_entity_poly.pdbx_seq_one_letter_code
_entity_poly.pdbx_strand_id
1 'polypeptide(L)'
;IEKLKKKYFLNDMSILVRAIFQTREFEERFLKIGIPYRIIGGIKFYERAEIKDCIAYLRVVNQNKDDLSFERIINVPKRSIGETTVKQINEYAKKNGLPLEKSAISLIQENKIKPKTKLGLSSLLNLLEKWRNNLFNKKIGHIKLIQTILDESGYSQMLKNKKDLENENRLENIKELINAMKEYDNLESFLEHVALATSLDQDWEDKKVNLMTMHASKGLEFDVVFLPGWEEGLFPHQKSIEEKGQKGLEEERRLAYVGITRAKKQAIISFSMNRFYQGDWIDSLASRFIDELPHENIKKNNYFEEDREDDFEFNQDIDFENEIKSPGWIRYQKKLKR
;
A
#
# COMPACT_ATOMS: atom_id res chain seq x y z
N ILE A 1 -19.44 -5.42 5.06
CA ILE A 1 -20.10 -4.26 4.42
C ILE A 1 -21.25 -4.74 3.56
N GLU A 2 -21.06 -5.70 2.63
CA GLU A 2 -22.11 -6.19 1.72
C GLU A 2 -23.36 -6.70 2.44
N LYS A 3 -23.18 -7.48 3.53
CA LYS A 3 -24.31 -7.91 4.39
C LYS A 3 -24.98 -6.73 5.11
N LEU A 4 -24.20 -5.74 5.52
CA LEU A 4 -24.67 -4.62 6.35
C LEU A 4 -25.28 -3.46 5.57
N LYS A 5 -24.97 -3.33 4.26
CA LYS A 5 -25.57 -2.27 3.40
C LYS A 5 -27.10 -2.36 3.25
N LYS A 6 -27.68 -3.52 3.64
CA LYS A 6 -29.14 -3.67 3.73
C LYS A 6 -29.75 -2.97 4.96
N LYS A 7 -28.94 -2.70 6.00
CA LYS A 7 -29.39 -2.14 7.28
C LYS A 7 -28.85 -0.74 7.56
N TYR A 8 -27.67 -0.40 7.02
CA TYR A 8 -26.98 0.86 7.25
C TYR A 8 -26.61 1.51 5.91
N PHE A 9 -26.60 2.84 5.86
CA PHE A 9 -26.06 3.55 4.70
C PHE A 9 -24.52 3.44 4.66
N LEU A 10 -23.94 3.53 3.48
CA LEU A 10 -22.46 3.40 3.31
C LEU A 10 -21.70 4.50 4.05
N ASN A 11 -22.25 5.73 4.09
CA ASN A 11 -21.65 6.87 4.82
C ASN A 11 -21.69 6.72 6.35
N ASP A 12 -22.55 5.83 6.88
CA ASP A 12 -22.61 5.51 8.31
C ASP A 12 -21.67 4.35 8.68
N MET A 13 -20.92 3.84 7.72
CA MET A 13 -19.90 2.80 7.91
C MET A 13 -18.50 3.38 7.73
N SER A 14 -17.57 2.94 8.57
CA SER A 14 -16.17 3.32 8.45
C SER A 14 -15.25 2.12 8.67
N ILE A 15 -14.14 2.10 7.92
CA ILE A 15 -13.00 1.21 8.19
C ILE A 15 -11.88 2.05 8.78
N LEU A 16 -11.46 1.70 9.98
CA LEU A 16 -10.38 2.40 10.69
C LEU A 16 -9.15 1.50 10.75
N VAL A 17 -8.11 1.91 10.05
CA VAL A 17 -6.83 1.20 10.01
C VAL A 17 -5.80 1.84 10.94
N ARG A 18 -4.79 1.09 11.38
CA ARG A 18 -3.70 1.65 12.19
C ARG A 18 -2.74 2.49 11.34
N ALA A 19 -2.40 2.04 10.17
CA ALA A 19 -1.48 2.72 9.26
C ALA A 19 -2.08 2.85 7.87
N ILE A 20 -1.75 3.96 7.20
CA ILE A 20 -2.37 4.33 5.92
C ILE A 20 -2.08 3.33 4.79
N PHE A 21 -0.96 2.58 4.83
CA PHE A 21 -0.66 1.58 3.80
C PHE A 21 -1.70 0.45 3.77
N GLN A 22 -2.32 0.13 4.91
CA GLN A 22 -3.35 -0.91 5.00
C GLN A 22 -4.61 -0.58 4.18
N THR A 23 -4.80 0.67 3.73
CA THR A 23 -5.99 1.03 2.96
C THR A 23 -6.03 0.41 1.58
N ARG A 24 -4.87 0.07 0.97
CA ARG A 24 -4.78 -0.48 -0.38
C ARG A 24 -5.68 -1.68 -0.60
N GLU A 25 -5.61 -2.68 0.27
CA GLU A 25 -6.40 -3.91 0.17
C GLU A 25 -7.91 -3.62 0.11
N PHE A 26 -8.38 -2.67 0.92
CA PHE A 26 -9.77 -2.25 0.93
C PHE A 26 -10.12 -1.45 -0.32
N GLU A 27 -9.26 -0.54 -0.75
CA GLU A 27 -9.41 0.24 -1.98
C GLU A 27 -9.54 -0.68 -3.20
N GLU A 28 -8.62 -1.64 -3.35
CA GLU A 28 -8.63 -2.65 -4.41
C GLU A 28 -9.91 -3.49 -4.39
N ARG A 29 -10.30 -3.98 -3.20
CA ARG A 29 -11.51 -4.77 -3.06
C ARG A 29 -12.75 -3.95 -3.42
N PHE A 30 -12.83 -2.71 -2.97
CA PHE A 30 -13.96 -1.83 -3.26
C PHE A 30 -14.07 -1.52 -4.76
N LEU A 31 -12.94 -1.30 -5.44
CA LEU A 31 -12.92 -1.13 -6.89
C LEU A 31 -13.44 -2.38 -7.61
N LYS A 32 -12.98 -3.58 -7.20
CA LYS A 32 -13.40 -4.86 -7.80
C LYS A 32 -14.90 -5.13 -7.66
N ILE A 33 -15.51 -4.78 -6.50
CA ILE A 33 -16.93 -5.08 -6.21
C ILE A 33 -17.85 -3.86 -6.39
N GLY A 34 -17.33 -2.73 -6.87
CA GLY A 34 -18.11 -1.52 -7.15
C GLY A 34 -18.70 -0.85 -5.91
N ILE A 35 -18.03 -0.92 -4.75
CA ILE A 35 -18.44 -0.20 -3.54
C ILE A 35 -17.80 1.19 -3.53
N PRO A 36 -18.60 2.27 -3.53
CA PRO A 36 -18.08 3.63 -3.42
C PRO A 36 -17.40 3.87 -2.07
N TYR A 37 -16.22 4.47 -2.10
CA TYR A 37 -15.47 4.80 -0.89
C TYR A 37 -14.79 6.18 -0.98
N ARG A 38 -14.39 6.71 0.15
CA ARG A 38 -13.55 7.91 0.26
C ARG A 38 -12.48 7.72 1.33
N ILE A 39 -11.31 8.31 1.09
CA ILE A 39 -10.24 8.39 2.09
C ILE A 39 -10.38 9.68 2.86
N ILE A 40 -10.47 9.60 4.19
CA ILE A 40 -10.51 10.76 5.08
C ILE A 40 -9.14 10.98 5.71
N GLY A 41 -8.62 12.20 5.58
CA GLY A 41 -7.29 12.55 6.10
C GLY A 41 -6.12 11.94 5.34
N GLY A 42 -6.33 11.52 4.09
CA GLY A 42 -5.33 10.93 3.23
C GLY A 42 -5.67 11.04 1.76
N ILE A 43 -4.86 10.37 0.94
CA ILE A 43 -4.98 10.31 -0.52
C ILE A 43 -5.09 8.84 -0.93
N LYS A 44 -5.85 8.54 -1.98
CA LYS A 44 -5.97 7.19 -2.55
C LYS A 44 -4.60 6.60 -2.84
N PHE A 45 -4.46 5.29 -2.71
CA PHE A 45 -3.16 4.61 -2.76
C PHE A 45 -2.36 4.97 -4.01
N TYR A 46 -2.94 4.81 -5.20
CA TYR A 46 -2.26 5.09 -6.47
C TYR A 46 -2.04 6.59 -6.76
N GLU A 47 -2.62 7.47 -5.96
CA GLU A 47 -2.45 8.92 -6.08
C GLU A 47 -1.34 9.49 -5.18
N ARG A 48 -0.82 8.71 -4.22
CA ARG A 48 0.25 9.12 -3.32
C ARG A 48 1.52 9.46 -4.10
N ALA A 49 2.23 10.48 -3.67
CA ALA A 49 3.37 11.04 -4.40
C ALA A 49 4.45 9.98 -4.69
N GLU A 50 4.85 9.20 -3.67
CA GLU A 50 5.84 8.13 -3.79
C GLU A 50 5.39 6.99 -4.70
N ILE A 51 4.09 6.69 -4.71
CA ILE A 51 3.51 5.66 -5.58
C ILE A 51 3.49 6.15 -7.03
N LYS A 52 3.07 7.40 -7.25
CA LYS A 52 3.14 8.03 -8.59
C LYS A 52 4.57 8.10 -9.12
N ASP A 53 5.56 8.33 -8.26
CA ASP A 53 6.97 8.33 -8.66
C ASP A 53 7.41 6.93 -9.10
N CYS A 54 7.10 5.89 -8.33
CA CYS A 54 7.40 4.50 -8.67
C CYS A 54 6.73 4.09 -9.99
N ILE A 55 5.44 4.40 -10.15
CA ILE A 55 4.69 4.12 -11.38
C ILE A 55 5.27 4.85 -12.57
N ALA A 56 5.69 6.12 -12.41
CA ALA A 56 6.32 6.89 -13.48
C ALA A 56 7.65 6.27 -13.93
N TYR A 57 8.48 5.79 -13.00
CA TYR A 57 9.67 5.02 -13.36
C TYR A 57 9.34 3.76 -14.17
N LEU A 58 8.35 2.98 -13.72
CA LEU A 58 7.93 1.77 -14.42
C LEU A 58 7.37 2.07 -15.81
N ARG A 59 6.56 3.13 -15.95
CA ARG A 59 6.00 3.56 -17.23
C ARG A 59 7.08 3.99 -18.22
N VAL A 60 8.05 4.81 -17.81
CA VAL A 60 9.15 5.23 -18.67
C VAL A 60 10.02 4.05 -19.11
N VAL A 61 10.22 3.06 -18.25
CA VAL A 61 10.94 1.83 -18.62
C VAL A 61 10.11 0.99 -19.60
N ASN A 62 8.80 0.87 -19.38
CA ASN A 62 7.92 0.12 -20.29
C ASN A 62 7.72 0.81 -21.64
N GLN A 63 7.65 2.16 -21.64
CA GLN A 63 7.37 2.95 -22.84
C GLN A 63 8.20 4.25 -22.85
N ASN A 64 9.10 4.38 -23.81
CA ASN A 64 10.02 5.53 -23.93
C ASN A 64 9.39 6.82 -24.52
N LYS A 65 8.07 6.84 -24.73
CA LYS A 65 7.30 7.98 -25.24
C LYS A 65 6.38 8.61 -24.18
N ASP A 66 6.43 8.14 -22.95
CA ASP A 66 5.63 8.69 -21.84
C ASP A 66 6.33 9.93 -21.26
N ASP A 67 6.07 11.05 -21.91
CA ASP A 67 6.69 12.34 -21.58
C ASP A 67 6.31 12.84 -20.19
N LEU A 68 5.06 12.61 -19.75
CA LEU A 68 4.60 13.01 -18.41
C LEU A 68 5.33 12.24 -17.32
N SER A 69 5.49 10.94 -17.50
CA SER A 69 6.23 10.11 -16.55
C SER A 69 7.72 10.44 -16.57
N PHE A 70 8.31 10.74 -17.74
CA PHE A 70 9.71 11.17 -17.86
C PHE A 70 9.95 12.49 -17.13
N GLU A 71 9.10 13.51 -17.36
CA GLU A 71 9.20 14.80 -16.68
C GLU A 71 9.08 14.66 -15.17
N ARG A 72 8.23 13.75 -14.68
CA ARG A 72 8.08 13.48 -13.26
C ARG A 72 9.36 12.94 -12.63
N ILE A 73 10.03 11.99 -13.26
CA ILE A 73 11.19 11.30 -12.66
C ILE A 73 12.52 11.99 -12.91
N ILE A 74 12.61 12.90 -13.87
CA ILE A 74 13.87 13.45 -14.37
C ILE A 74 14.77 14.02 -13.27
N ASN A 75 14.17 14.63 -12.25
CA ASN A 75 14.88 15.23 -11.10
C ASN A 75 14.40 14.68 -9.72
N VAL A 76 13.83 13.49 -9.70
CA VAL A 76 13.41 12.79 -8.48
C VAL A 76 14.04 11.40 -8.48
N PRO A 77 15.05 11.16 -7.63
CA PRO A 77 15.78 12.06 -6.71
C PRO A 77 16.49 13.22 -7.41
N LYS A 78 16.90 14.25 -6.63
CA LYS A 78 17.58 15.44 -7.17
C LYS A 78 18.87 15.09 -7.93
N ARG A 79 18.95 15.51 -9.22
CA ARG A 79 20.07 15.27 -10.14
C ARG A 79 20.67 16.56 -10.71
N SER A 80 20.48 17.68 -10.02
CA SER A 80 20.89 19.01 -10.52
C SER A 80 20.22 19.42 -11.84
N ILE A 81 19.04 18.88 -12.12
CA ILE A 81 18.21 19.21 -13.27
C ILE A 81 17.13 20.17 -12.79
N GLY A 82 17.31 21.47 -13.07
CA GLY A 82 16.36 22.50 -12.68
C GLY A 82 15.27 22.73 -13.74
N GLU A 83 14.26 23.52 -13.37
CA GLU A 83 13.13 23.87 -14.25
C GLU A 83 13.56 24.47 -15.59
N THR A 84 14.64 25.28 -15.62
CA THR A 84 15.17 25.86 -16.85
C THR A 84 15.60 24.79 -17.84
N THR A 85 16.23 23.69 -17.36
CA THR A 85 16.64 22.59 -18.24
C THR A 85 15.41 21.79 -18.70
N VAL A 86 14.44 21.57 -17.82
CA VAL A 86 13.19 20.89 -18.19
C VAL A 86 12.44 21.69 -19.26
N LYS A 87 12.33 23.02 -19.11
CA LYS A 87 11.75 23.90 -20.14
C LYS A 87 12.50 23.81 -21.46
N GLN A 88 13.82 23.83 -21.43
CA GLN A 88 14.67 23.71 -22.63
C GLN A 88 14.43 22.37 -23.35
N ILE A 89 14.30 21.27 -22.63
CA ILE A 89 13.97 19.94 -23.19
C ILE A 89 12.58 19.97 -23.84
N ASN A 90 11.59 20.55 -23.15
CA ASN A 90 10.21 20.67 -23.65
C ASN A 90 10.13 21.52 -24.92
N GLU A 91 10.84 22.65 -24.97
CA GLU A 91 10.90 23.53 -26.17
C GLU A 91 11.54 22.79 -27.34
N TYR A 92 12.65 22.07 -27.09
CA TYR A 92 13.32 21.28 -28.11
C TYR A 92 12.42 20.15 -28.64
N ALA A 93 11.70 19.47 -27.73
CA ALA A 93 10.76 18.41 -28.07
C ALA A 93 9.64 18.92 -28.97
N LYS A 94 9.00 20.04 -28.58
CA LYS A 94 7.94 20.68 -29.38
C LYS A 94 8.42 21.09 -30.76
N LYS A 95 9.61 21.73 -30.84
CA LYS A 95 10.18 22.20 -32.09
C LYS A 95 10.47 21.08 -33.09
N ASN A 96 10.90 19.92 -32.60
CA ASN A 96 11.37 18.81 -33.45
C ASN A 96 10.38 17.65 -33.53
N GLY A 97 9.22 17.70 -32.81
CA GLY A 97 8.24 16.62 -32.80
C GLY A 97 8.77 15.33 -32.14
N LEU A 98 9.66 15.46 -31.16
CA LEU A 98 10.33 14.33 -30.51
C LEU A 98 9.84 14.14 -29.07
N PRO A 99 9.83 12.90 -28.56
CA PRO A 99 9.63 12.64 -27.12
C PRO A 99 10.69 13.34 -26.27
N LEU A 100 10.34 13.68 -25.02
CA LEU A 100 11.23 14.39 -24.08
C LEU A 100 12.55 13.66 -23.86
N GLU A 101 12.53 12.34 -23.71
CA GLU A 101 13.74 11.54 -23.53
C GLU A 101 14.70 11.65 -24.72
N LYS A 102 14.19 11.52 -25.95
CA LYS A 102 15.00 11.69 -27.15
C LYS A 102 15.54 13.12 -27.30
N SER A 103 14.72 14.10 -26.93
CA SER A 103 15.11 15.51 -26.92
C SER A 103 16.24 15.80 -25.93
N ALA A 104 16.18 15.16 -24.75
CA ALA A 104 17.25 15.25 -23.77
C ALA A 104 18.57 14.66 -24.30
N ILE A 105 18.52 13.51 -24.98
CA ILE A 105 19.68 12.87 -25.61
C ILE A 105 20.28 13.82 -26.68
N SER A 106 19.45 14.37 -27.57
CA SER A 106 19.90 15.28 -28.62
C SER A 106 20.58 16.55 -28.05
N LEU A 107 19.98 17.14 -27.02
CA LEU A 107 20.56 18.32 -26.35
C LEU A 107 21.91 18.04 -25.67
N ILE A 108 22.09 16.82 -25.13
CA ILE A 108 23.38 16.38 -24.60
C ILE A 108 24.43 16.24 -25.70
N GLN A 109 24.05 15.63 -26.83
CA GLN A 109 24.95 15.43 -27.98
C GLN A 109 25.36 16.78 -28.62
N GLU A 110 24.43 17.72 -28.71
CA GLU A 110 24.67 19.06 -29.18
C GLU A 110 25.39 19.98 -28.17
N ASN A 111 25.79 19.47 -27.01
CA ASN A 111 26.43 20.23 -25.92
C ASN A 111 25.65 21.48 -25.46
N LYS A 112 24.34 21.47 -25.56
CA LYS A 112 23.46 22.58 -25.15
C LYS A 112 23.07 22.55 -23.67
N ILE A 113 23.50 21.55 -22.93
CA ILE A 113 23.22 21.37 -21.48
C ILE A 113 24.48 21.66 -20.67
N LYS A 114 24.31 22.37 -19.53
CA LYS A 114 25.41 22.70 -18.62
C LYS A 114 26.11 21.44 -18.10
N PRO A 115 27.44 21.42 -17.90
CA PRO A 115 28.20 20.18 -17.52
C PRO A 115 27.65 19.45 -16.33
N LYS A 116 27.32 20.14 -15.24
CA LYS A 116 26.78 19.51 -14.00
C LYS A 116 25.43 18.82 -14.25
N THR A 117 24.54 19.46 -14.98
CA THR A 117 23.22 18.92 -15.35
C THR A 117 23.37 17.78 -16.35
N LYS A 118 24.32 17.90 -17.30
CA LYS A 118 24.65 16.87 -18.29
C LYS A 118 25.02 15.53 -17.59
N LEU A 119 25.85 15.56 -16.54
CA LEU A 119 26.21 14.37 -15.79
C LEU A 119 25.00 13.68 -15.16
N GLY A 120 24.15 14.43 -14.47
CA GLY A 120 22.95 13.87 -13.84
C GLY A 120 21.95 13.30 -14.84
N LEU A 121 21.74 14.01 -15.96
CA LEU A 121 20.83 13.59 -17.02
C LEU A 121 21.35 12.36 -17.77
N SER A 122 22.64 12.33 -18.14
CA SER A 122 23.27 11.15 -18.78
C SER A 122 23.23 9.92 -17.89
N SER A 123 23.46 10.09 -16.57
CA SER A 123 23.35 8.98 -15.61
C SER A 123 21.93 8.38 -15.61
N LEU A 124 20.88 9.23 -15.56
CA LEU A 124 19.50 8.76 -15.61
C LEU A 124 19.21 8.01 -16.93
N LEU A 125 19.59 8.58 -18.07
CA LEU A 125 19.34 7.98 -19.40
C LEU A 125 20.02 6.61 -19.55
N ASN A 126 21.25 6.48 -19.07
CA ASN A 126 21.97 5.21 -19.07
C ASN A 126 21.30 4.16 -18.17
N LEU A 127 20.76 4.58 -17.01
CA LEU A 127 19.99 3.68 -16.13
C LEU A 127 18.69 3.23 -16.80
N LEU A 128 17.95 4.16 -17.45
CA LEU A 128 16.72 3.81 -18.16
C LEU A 128 16.98 2.79 -19.27
N GLU A 129 18.04 2.98 -20.05
CA GLU A 129 18.45 2.02 -21.08
C GLU A 129 18.82 0.65 -20.49
N LYS A 130 19.60 0.64 -19.42
CA LYS A 130 19.97 -0.60 -18.69
C LYS A 130 18.73 -1.35 -18.20
N TRP A 131 17.77 -0.66 -17.56
CA TRP A 131 16.56 -1.25 -17.02
C TRP A 131 15.64 -1.80 -18.12
N ARG A 132 15.51 -1.10 -19.23
CA ARG A 132 14.79 -1.58 -20.44
C ARG A 132 15.41 -2.85 -20.97
N ASN A 133 16.73 -2.87 -21.13
CA ASN A 133 17.44 -4.05 -21.60
C ASN A 133 17.27 -5.25 -20.67
N ASN A 134 17.22 -5.02 -19.36
CA ASN A 134 16.96 -6.08 -18.38
C ASN A 134 15.53 -6.61 -18.47
N LEU A 135 14.54 -5.73 -18.65
CA LEU A 135 13.14 -6.10 -18.78
C LEU A 135 12.87 -6.85 -20.09
N PHE A 136 13.22 -6.25 -21.25
CA PHE A 136 12.90 -6.79 -22.57
C PHE A 136 13.66 -8.07 -22.89
N ASN A 137 14.88 -8.23 -22.41
CA ASN A 137 15.63 -9.46 -22.53
C ASN A 137 15.25 -10.52 -21.48
N LYS A 138 14.19 -10.29 -20.69
CA LYS A 138 13.71 -11.20 -19.62
C LYS A 138 14.79 -11.60 -18.62
N LYS A 139 15.79 -10.75 -18.40
CA LYS A 139 16.87 -11.00 -17.43
C LYS A 139 16.36 -10.91 -15.98
N ILE A 140 15.36 -10.06 -15.75
CA ILE A 140 14.74 -9.89 -14.44
C ILE A 140 13.21 -9.73 -14.62
N GLY A 141 12.43 -10.23 -13.63
CA GLY A 141 11.00 -10.02 -13.56
C GLY A 141 10.66 -8.60 -13.08
N HIS A 142 9.39 -8.19 -13.26
CA HIS A 142 8.90 -6.85 -12.94
C HIS A 142 9.06 -6.48 -11.46
N ILE A 143 8.94 -7.44 -10.53
CA ILE A 143 9.17 -7.23 -9.09
C ILE A 143 10.65 -6.87 -8.82
N LYS A 144 11.56 -7.62 -9.40
CA LYS A 144 12.99 -7.34 -9.25
C LYS A 144 13.40 -6.06 -9.95
N LEU A 145 12.72 -5.73 -11.06
CA LEU A 145 12.93 -4.49 -11.79
C LEU A 145 12.66 -3.28 -10.91
N ILE A 146 11.48 -3.19 -10.27
CA ILE A 146 11.15 -2.03 -9.42
C ILE A 146 12.12 -1.91 -8.24
N GLN A 147 12.51 -3.01 -7.60
CA GLN A 147 13.51 -2.99 -6.53
C GLN A 147 14.85 -2.42 -7.03
N THR A 148 15.30 -2.88 -8.20
CA THR A 148 16.53 -2.39 -8.83
C THR A 148 16.44 -0.91 -9.18
N ILE A 149 15.31 -0.45 -9.73
CA ILE A 149 15.07 0.96 -10.05
C ILE A 149 15.17 1.81 -8.79
N LEU A 150 14.50 1.44 -7.71
CA LEU A 150 14.47 2.19 -6.46
C LEU A 150 15.86 2.32 -5.81
N ASP A 151 16.67 1.28 -5.91
CA ASP A 151 18.02 1.26 -5.35
C ASP A 151 19.01 2.04 -6.26
N GLU A 152 19.07 1.73 -7.56
CA GLU A 152 20.04 2.31 -8.49
C GLU A 152 19.73 3.78 -8.81
N SER A 153 18.46 4.20 -8.79
CA SER A 153 18.09 5.61 -8.93
C SER A 153 18.47 6.45 -7.71
N GLY A 154 18.70 5.81 -6.55
CA GLY A 154 18.89 6.46 -5.26
C GLY A 154 17.58 6.87 -4.57
N TYR A 155 16.41 6.42 -5.08
CA TYR A 155 15.11 6.79 -4.51
C TYR A 155 14.92 6.26 -3.09
N SER A 156 15.22 4.98 -2.87
CA SER A 156 15.19 4.37 -1.54
C SER A 156 16.10 5.11 -0.56
N GLN A 157 17.31 5.49 -1.00
CA GLN A 157 18.25 6.22 -0.16
C GLN A 157 17.77 7.65 0.15
N MET A 158 17.14 8.32 -0.79
CA MET A 158 16.54 9.65 -0.60
C MET A 158 15.52 9.64 0.54
N LEU A 159 14.64 8.64 0.58
CA LEU A 159 13.64 8.50 1.65
C LEU A 159 14.28 8.13 3.00
N LYS A 160 15.26 7.21 3.01
CA LYS A 160 15.96 6.78 4.23
C LYS A 160 16.81 7.88 4.87
N ASN A 161 17.30 8.84 4.08
CA ASN A 161 18.14 9.93 4.59
C ASN A 161 17.38 10.92 5.49
N LYS A 162 16.07 11.00 5.36
CA LYS A 162 15.22 11.79 6.23
C LYS A 162 14.51 10.85 7.20
N LYS A 163 15.01 10.78 8.42
CA LYS A 163 14.42 9.97 9.49
C LYS A 163 13.23 10.71 10.11
N ASP A 164 12.14 10.81 9.36
CA ASP A 164 10.87 11.32 9.84
C ASP A 164 9.74 10.30 9.57
N LEU A 165 8.68 10.41 10.35
CA LEU A 165 7.54 9.50 10.29
C LEU A 165 6.88 9.47 8.89
N GLU A 166 6.93 10.59 8.16
CA GLU A 166 6.36 10.69 6.83
C GLU A 166 7.12 9.83 5.82
N ASN A 167 8.46 9.89 5.81
CA ASN A 167 9.27 9.08 4.90
C ASN A 167 9.22 7.59 5.25
N GLU A 168 9.03 7.24 6.51
CA GLU A 168 8.79 5.86 6.91
C GLU A 168 7.48 5.33 6.35
N ASN A 169 6.41 6.11 6.47
CA ASN A 169 5.11 5.76 5.87
C ASN A 169 5.22 5.62 4.34
N ARG A 170 6.02 6.47 3.69
CA ARG A 170 6.29 6.36 2.25
C ARG A 170 7.01 5.06 1.89
N LEU A 171 7.98 4.64 2.69
CA LEU A 171 8.68 3.36 2.49
C LEU A 171 7.72 2.17 2.66
N GLU A 172 6.82 2.21 3.65
CA GLU A 172 5.79 1.17 3.81
C GLU A 172 4.81 1.17 2.61
N ASN A 173 4.41 2.33 2.11
CA ASN A 173 3.58 2.43 0.90
C ASN A 173 4.29 1.81 -0.32
N ILE A 174 5.60 2.00 -0.47
CA ILE A 174 6.38 1.38 -1.57
C ILE A 174 6.47 -0.14 -1.40
N LYS A 175 6.66 -0.64 -0.18
CA LYS A 175 6.63 -2.09 0.06
C LYS A 175 5.26 -2.67 -0.31
N GLU A 176 4.19 -1.95 0.02
CA GLU A 176 2.84 -2.35 -0.32
C GLU A 176 2.59 -2.34 -1.83
N LEU A 177 3.15 -1.35 -2.56
CA LEU A 177 3.14 -1.35 -4.04
C LEU A 177 3.82 -2.60 -4.61
N ILE A 178 5.00 -2.96 -4.08
CA ILE A 178 5.73 -4.15 -4.52
C ILE A 178 4.92 -5.42 -4.21
N ASN A 179 4.20 -5.47 -3.10
CA ASN A 179 3.31 -6.59 -2.78
C ASN A 179 2.14 -6.65 -3.77
N ALA A 180 1.51 -5.52 -4.09
CA ALA A 180 0.45 -5.45 -5.09
C ALA A 180 0.92 -5.98 -6.46
N MET A 181 2.12 -5.62 -6.87
CA MET A 181 2.69 -6.07 -8.14
C MET A 181 2.84 -7.59 -8.25
N LYS A 182 2.95 -8.33 -7.13
CA LYS A 182 3.05 -9.80 -7.12
C LYS A 182 1.77 -10.49 -7.58
N GLU A 183 0.64 -9.81 -7.53
CA GLU A 183 -0.65 -10.34 -8.00
C GLU A 183 -0.78 -10.37 -9.53
N TYR A 184 0.21 -9.80 -10.25
CA TYR A 184 0.19 -9.65 -11.71
C TYR A 184 1.35 -10.43 -12.36
N ASP A 185 1.07 -11.05 -13.50
CA ASP A 185 2.04 -11.89 -14.21
C ASP A 185 3.21 -11.08 -14.80
N ASN A 186 2.97 -9.83 -15.17
CA ASN A 186 3.95 -8.97 -15.82
C ASN A 186 3.69 -7.48 -15.54
N LEU A 187 4.64 -6.63 -15.97
CA LEU A 187 4.56 -5.20 -15.77
C LEU A 187 3.39 -4.54 -16.50
N GLU A 188 3.06 -5.01 -17.69
CA GLU A 188 2.03 -4.42 -18.54
C GLU A 188 0.65 -4.57 -17.90
N SER A 189 0.29 -5.79 -17.48
CA SER A 189 -0.98 -6.06 -16.78
C SER A 189 -1.12 -5.26 -15.49
N PHE A 190 -0.02 -5.07 -14.74
CA PHE A 190 -0.03 -4.20 -13.57
C PHE A 190 -0.27 -2.73 -13.94
N LEU A 191 0.40 -2.19 -14.95
CA LEU A 191 0.23 -0.80 -15.38
C LEU A 191 -1.17 -0.52 -15.95
N GLU A 192 -1.77 -1.50 -16.65
CA GLU A 192 -3.16 -1.43 -17.09
C GLU A 192 -4.13 -1.35 -15.91
N HIS A 193 -3.93 -2.21 -14.90
CA HIS A 193 -4.72 -2.15 -13.67
C HIS A 193 -4.62 -0.79 -12.98
N VAL A 194 -3.40 -0.25 -12.83
CA VAL A 194 -3.19 1.09 -12.25
C VAL A 194 -3.92 2.17 -13.05
N ALA A 195 -3.86 2.10 -14.38
CA ALA A 195 -4.56 3.06 -15.24
C ALA A 195 -6.08 2.99 -15.01
N LEU A 196 -6.64 1.79 -14.94
CA LEU A 196 -8.05 1.57 -14.63
C LEU A 196 -8.41 2.09 -13.23
N ALA A 197 -7.65 1.72 -12.21
CA ALA A 197 -7.90 2.14 -10.82
C ALA A 197 -7.88 3.67 -10.65
N THR A 198 -7.03 4.36 -11.40
CA THR A 198 -6.93 5.84 -11.34
C THR A 198 -7.98 6.55 -12.21
N SER A 199 -8.54 5.89 -13.23
CA SER A 199 -9.58 6.46 -14.09
C SER A 199 -10.99 6.36 -13.50
N LEU A 200 -11.21 5.45 -12.56
CA LEU A 200 -12.50 5.21 -11.91
C LEU A 200 -12.87 6.27 -10.85
N ASP A 201 -12.32 7.47 -10.94
CA ASP A 201 -12.74 8.60 -10.12
C ASP A 201 -14.10 9.12 -10.61
N GLN A 202 -15.11 8.25 -10.50
CA GLN A 202 -16.49 8.62 -10.80
C GLN A 202 -17.01 9.49 -9.66
N ASP A 203 -17.73 10.54 -10.02
CA ASP A 203 -18.61 11.32 -9.15
C ASP A 203 -19.72 10.41 -8.58
N TRP A 204 -19.34 9.58 -7.62
CA TRP A 204 -20.29 8.80 -6.85
C TRP A 204 -21.02 9.78 -5.93
N GLU A 205 -22.31 9.89 -6.10
CA GLU A 205 -23.16 10.65 -5.18
C GLU A 205 -22.95 10.18 -3.72
N ASP A 206 -23.25 11.04 -2.78
CA ASP A 206 -23.02 11.10 -1.33
C ASP A 206 -22.91 9.84 -0.44
N LYS A 207 -23.12 8.63 -0.94
CA LYS A 207 -23.13 7.41 -0.12
C LYS A 207 -21.84 6.59 -0.30
N LYS A 208 -20.76 7.03 0.37
CA LYS A 208 -19.43 6.40 0.28
C LYS A 208 -19.01 5.80 1.63
N VAL A 209 -18.41 4.62 1.63
CA VAL A 209 -17.75 4.07 2.83
C VAL A 209 -16.56 4.94 3.20
N ASN A 210 -16.40 5.23 4.49
CA ASN A 210 -15.29 6.03 4.98
C ASN A 210 -14.11 5.12 5.31
N LEU A 211 -12.94 5.41 4.74
CA LEU A 211 -11.71 4.70 4.99
C LEU A 211 -10.66 5.69 5.53
N MET A 212 -10.11 5.42 6.70
CA MET A 212 -9.18 6.34 7.37
C MET A 212 -8.32 5.61 8.40
N THR A 213 -7.33 6.32 8.92
CA THR A 213 -6.61 5.83 10.10
C THR A 213 -7.41 6.11 11.39
N MET A 214 -7.16 5.31 12.43
CA MET A 214 -7.73 5.56 13.75
C MET A 214 -7.40 6.96 14.28
N HIS A 215 -6.22 7.51 13.95
CA HIS A 215 -5.86 8.89 14.31
C HIS A 215 -6.75 9.93 13.63
N ALA A 216 -7.06 9.75 12.35
CA ALA A 216 -7.91 10.66 11.59
C ALA A 216 -9.39 10.58 12.01
N SER A 217 -9.79 9.52 12.71
CA SER A 217 -11.17 9.33 13.15
C SER A 217 -11.55 10.11 14.41
N LYS A 218 -10.57 10.78 15.05
CA LYS A 218 -10.82 11.54 16.28
C LYS A 218 -11.86 12.64 16.03
N GLY A 219 -12.95 12.63 16.82
CA GLY A 219 -14.06 13.57 16.68
C GLY A 219 -15.16 13.14 15.68
N LEU A 220 -14.94 12.07 14.93
CA LEU A 220 -15.96 11.49 14.04
C LEU A 220 -16.63 10.29 14.72
N GLU A 221 -17.84 9.96 14.28
CA GLU A 221 -18.60 8.82 14.79
C GLU A 221 -19.42 8.18 13.66
N PHE A 222 -19.56 6.85 13.69
CA PHE A 222 -20.24 6.06 12.67
C PHE A 222 -21.13 5.01 13.31
N ASP A 223 -22.21 4.62 12.65
CA ASP A 223 -23.08 3.55 13.16
C ASP A 223 -22.33 2.23 13.25
N VAL A 224 -21.52 1.91 12.22
CA VAL A 224 -20.71 0.70 12.15
C VAL A 224 -19.25 1.04 11.88
N VAL A 225 -18.35 0.51 12.70
CA VAL A 225 -16.92 0.69 12.56
C VAL A 225 -16.25 -0.67 12.40
N PHE A 226 -15.49 -0.83 11.34
CA PHE A 226 -14.62 -1.98 11.12
C PHE A 226 -13.19 -1.63 11.55
N LEU A 227 -12.59 -2.49 12.34
CA LEU A 227 -11.26 -2.37 12.93
C LEU A 227 -10.41 -3.58 12.52
N PRO A 228 -9.91 -3.60 11.28
CA PRO A 228 -9.11 -4.72 10.78
C PRO A 228 -7.67 -4.66 11.25
N GLY A 229 -6.98 -5.81 11.20
CA GLY A 229 -5.55 -5.90 11.46
C GLY A 229 -5.18 -5.75 12.94
N TRP A 230 -6.02 -6.24 13.85
CA TRP A 230 -5.68 -6.30 15.27
C TRP A 230 -4.76 -7.48 15.56
N GLU A 231 -3.49 -7.31 15.17
CA GLU A 231 -2.43 -8.31 15.20
C GLU A 231 -1.18 -7.74 15.88
N GLU A 232 -0.48 -8.55 16.67
CA GLU A 232 0.81 -8.16 17.26
C GLU A 232 1.80 -7.73 16.18
N GLY A 233 2.47 -6.58 16.41
CA GLY A 233 3.39 -5.97 15.46
C GLY A 233 2.73 -5.01 14.48
N LEU A 234 1.45 -5.19 14.16
CA LEU A 234 0.67 -4.28 13.33
C LEU A 234 -0.18 -3.33 14.19
N PHE A 235 -0.86 -3.87 15.19
CA PHE A 235 -1.57 -3.10 16.21
C PHE A 235 -1.68 -3.92 17.52
N PRO A 236 -0.88 -3.58 18.56
CA PRO A 236 0.01 -2.42 18.67
C PRO A 236 1.16 -2.45 17.68
N HIS A 237 1.54 -1.26 17.17
CA HIS A 237 2.58 -1.15 16.17
C HIS A 237 3.95 -1.43 16.79
N GLN A 238 4.70 -2.39 16.23
CA GLN A 238 5.97 -2.87 16.77
C GLN A 238 6.96 -1.74 17.05
N LYS A 239 7.11 -0.83 16.11
CA LYS A 239 8.05 0.30 16.21
C LYS A 239 7.70 1.27 17.35
N SER A 240 6.39 1.49 17.61
CA SER A 240 5.95 2.32 18.73
C SER A 240 6.43 1.76 20.06
N ILE A 241 6.44 0.43 20.18
CA ILE A 241 6.92 -0.27 21.37
C ILE A 241 8.46 -0.23 21.44
N GLU A 242 9.17 -0.45 20.33
CA GLU A 242 10.63 -0.44 20.27
C GLU A 242 11.21 0.93 20.61
N GLU A 243 10.61 2.02 20.13
CA GLU A 243 11.11 3.39 20.36
C GLU A 243 10.75 3.95 21.73
N LYS A 244 9.54 3.67 22.23
CA LYS A 244 8.99 4.31 23.43
C LYS A 244 8.71 3.34 24.58
N GLY A 245 8.95 2.04 24.40
CA GLY A 245 8.69 1.01 25.40
C GLY A 245 7.23 1.03 25.87
N GLN A 246 7.04 0.97 27.19
CA GLN A 246 5.73 0.96 27.82
C GLN A 246 4.87 2.18 27.47
N LYS A 247 5.50 3.36 27.32
CA LYS A 247 4.75 4.57 26.92
C LYS A 247 4.17 4.44 25.50
N GLY A 248 4.92 3.81 24.57
CA GLY A 248 4.42 3.52 23.23
C GLY A 248 3.23 2.57 23.26
N LEU A 249 3.28 1.52 24.08
CA LEU A 249 2.16 0.59 24.25
C LEU A 249 0.91 1.30 24.81
N GLU A 250 1.08 2.20 25.78
CA GLU A 250 -0.04 2.98 26.32
C GLU A 250 -0.65 3.95 25.29
N GLU A 251 0.16 4.53 24.41
CA GLU A 251 -0.33 5.35 23.30
C GLU A 251 -1.18 4.50 22.32
N GLU A 252 -0.69 3.30 21.96
CA GLU A 252 -1.43 2.36 21.11
C GLU A 252 -2.75 1.90 21.77
N ARG A 253 -2.75 1.66 23.10
CA ARG A 253 -3.98 1.31 23.85
C ARG A 253 -5.01 2.45 23.83
N ARG A 254 -4.56 3.72 23.98
CA ARG A 254 -5.46 4.87 23.84
C ARG A 254 -6.03 4.96 22.42
N LEU A 255 -5.24 4.61 21.42
CA LEU A 255 -5.69 4.58 20.04
C LEU A 255 -6.72 3.46 19.80
N ALA A 256 -6.55 2.28 20.43
CA ALA A 256 -7.54 1.21 20.42
C ALA A 256 -8.88 1.69 21.01
N TYR A 257 -8.82 2.36 22.17
CA TYR A 257 -9.99 2.97 22.78
C TYR A 257 -10.67 3.97 21.84
N VAL A 258 -9.88 4.86 21.21
CA VAL A 258 -10.42 5.81 20.22
C VAL A 258 -11.13 5.08 19.10
N GLY A 259 -10.51 4.08 18.50
CA GLY A 259 -11.09 3.31 17.38
C GLY A 259 -12.44 2.68 17.75
N ILE A 260 -12.50 1.97 18.87
CA ILE A 260 -13.73 1.30 19.35
C ILE A 260 -14.83 2.30 19.63
N THR A 261 -14.51 3.42 20.30
CA THR A 261 -15.50 4.45 20.68
C THR A 261 -16.01 5.29 19.51
N ARG A 262 -15.50 5.08 18.29
CA ARG A 262 -16.10 5.69 17.08
C ARG A 262 -17.39 5.01 16.64
N ALA A 263 -17.66 3.81 17.15
CA ALA A 263 -18.86 3.06 16.81
C ALA A 263 -20.05 3.48 17.70
N LYS A 264 -21.15 3.94 17.08
CA LYS A 264 -22.40 4.23 17.78
C LYS A 264 -23.20 2.97 18.09
N LYS A 265 -23.15 1.96 17.20
CA LYS A 265 -23.98 0.76 17.30
C LYS A 265 -23.17 -0.53 17.30
N GLN A 266 -22.15 -0.64 16.42
CA GLN A 266 -21.38 -1.87 16.24
C GLN A 266 -19.93 -1.59 15.89
N ALA A 267 -19.00 -2.15 16.69
CA ALA A 267 -17.59 -2.25 16.34
C ALA A 267 -17.29 -3.68 15.90
N ILE A 268 -16.63 -3.86 14.76
CA ILE A 268 -16.25 -5.16 14.19
C ILE A 268 -14.73 -5.21 14.15
N ILE A 269 -14.14 -5.96 15.06
CA ILE A 269 -12.70 -6.17 15.16
C ILE A 269 -12.34 -7.45 14.41
N SER A 270 -11.30 -7.40 13.59
CA SER A 270 -10.81 -8.58 12.88
C SER A 270 -9.29 -8.64 12.82
N PHE A 271 -8.77 -9.86 12.78
CA PHE A 271 -7.35 -10.16 12.63
C PHE A 271 -7.20 -11.41 11.74
N SER A 272 -6.03 -11.54 11.10
CA SER A 272 -5.65 -12.72 10.35
C SER A 272 -4.82 -13.64 11.22
N MET A 273 -4.99 -14.96 11.09
CA MET A 273 -4.10 -15.95 11.72
C MET A 273 -2.81 -16.12 10.92
N ASN A 274 -2.89 -15.97 9.60
CA ASN A 274 -1.77 -16.05 8.68
C ASN A 274 -1.83 -14.86 7.72
N ARG A 275 -0.67 -14.28 7.40
CA ARG A 275 -0.55 -13.18 6.47
C ARG A 275 0.53 -13.47 5.45
N PHE A 276 0.25 -13.22 4.18
CA PHE A 276 1.26 -13.31 3.14
C PHE A 276 2.13 -12.04 3.16
N TYR A 277 3.41 -12.20 3.50
CA TYR A 277 4.34 -11.09 3.62
C TYR A 277 5.70 -11.47 3.01
N GLN A 278 6.25 -10.63 2.15
CA GLN A 278 7.54 -10.81 1.48
C GLN A 278 7.73 -12.14 0.70
N GLY A 279 6.64 -12.77 0.26
CA GLY A 279 6.72 -14.02 -0.50
C GLY A 279 6.42 -15.28 0.31
N ASP A 280 6.28 -15.16 1.63
CA ASP A 280 6.00 -16.26 2.55
C ASP A 280 4.74 -16.04 3.36
N TRP A 281 4.08 -17.11 3.77
CA TRP A 281 3.02 -17.07 4.76
C TRP A 281 3.62 -16.98 6.16
N ILE A 282 3.29 -15.89 6.86
CA ILE A 282 3.74 -15.65 8.23
C ILE A 282 2.56 -15.80 9.17
N ASP A 283 2.73 -16.58 10.22
CA ASP A 283 1.74 -16.67 11.28
C ASP A 283 1.63 -15.34 12.02
N SER A 284 0.40 -14.82 12.11
CA SER A 284 0.08 -13.63 12.88
C SER A 284 -0.53 -14.01 14.22
N LEU A 285 -0.17 -13.26 15.25
CA LEU A 285 -0.79 -13.40 16.58
C LEU A 285 -1.87 -12.32 16.73
N ALA A 286 -3.00 -12.71 17.30
CA ALA A 286 -4.03 -11.74 17.69
C ALA A 286 -3.44 -10.65 18.60
N SER A 287 -3.89 -9.42 18.42
CA SER A 287 -3.49 -8.30 19.27
C SER A 287 -3.83 -8.57 20.73
N ARG A 288 -2.88 -8.25 21.63
CA ARG A 288 -3.10 -8.30 23.08
C ARG A 288 -4.28 -7.45 23.53
N PHE A 289 -4.65 -6.43 22.79
CA PHE A 289 -5.80 -5.58 23.11
C PHE A 289 -7.13 -6.30 22.97
N ILE A 290 -7.19 -7.43 22.26
CA ILE A 290 -8.40 -8.25 22.17
C ILE A 290 -8.70 -8.91 23.50
N ASP A 291 -7.66 -9.35 24.23
CA ASP A 291 -7.81 -9.97 25.55
C ASP A 291 -8.16 -8.95 26.65
N GLU A 292 -7.93 -7.65 26.39
CA GLU A 292 -8.29 -6.57 27.31
C GLU A 292 -9.77 -6.12 27.15
N LEU A 293 -10.49 -6.65 26.16
CA LEU A 293 -11.90 -6.29 25.94
C LEU A 293 -12.85 -7.01 26.93
N PRO A 294 -13.95 -6.37 27.34
CA PRO A 294 -14.92 -6.98 28.25
C PRO A 294 -15.65 -8.15 27.56
N HIS A 295 -15.37 -9.36 27.98
CA HIS A 295 -15.84 -10.60 27.34
C HIS A 295 -17.37 -10.70 27.25
N GLU A 296 -18.09 -10.13 28.19
CA GLU A 296 -19.56 -10.10 28.22
C GLU A 296 -20.19 -9.31 27.08
N ASN A 297 -19.43 -8.39 26.48
CA ASN A 297 -19.91 -7.53 25.39
C ASN A 297 -19.39 -7.94 24.01
N ILE A 298 -18.71 -9.10 23.91
CA ILE A 298 -18.10 -9.58 22.68
C ILE A 298 -18.88 -10.77 22.13
N LYS A 299 -19.27 -10.67 20.87
CA LYS A 299 -19.70 -11.81 20.07
C LYS A 299 -18.54 -12.28 19.18
N LYS A 300 -18.01 -13.48 19.45
CA LYS A 300 -16.98 -14.08 18.58
C LYS A 300 -17.65 -14.78 17.40
N ASN A 301 -17.19 -14.48 16.20
CA ASN A 301 -17.59 -15.15 14.96
C ASN A 301 -16.37 -15.82 14.35
N ASN A 302 -16.44 -17.14 14.13
CA ASN A 302 -15.43 -17.89 13.40
C ASN A 302 -15.90 -18.04 11.95
N TYR A 303 -15.36 -17.26 11.04
CA TYR A 303 -15.72 -17.31 9.61
C TYR A 303 -15.32 -18.63 8.92
N PHE A 304 -14.49 -19.46 9.54
CA PHE A 304 -14.10 -20.76 8.99
C PHE A 304 -15.16 -21.87 9.14
N GLU A 305 -16.21 -21.63 9.92
CA GLU A 305 -17.29 -22.61 10.12
C GLU A 305 -18.48 -22.36 9.19
N GLU A 306 -18.72 -21.12 8.73
CA GLU A 306 -19.88 -20.77 7.89
C GLU A 306 -19.73 -21.20 6.42
N ASP A 307 -18.50 -21.34 5.88
CA ASP A 307 -18.27 -21.75 4.47
C ASP A 307 -18.32 -23.31 4.28
N ARG A 308 -18.58 -24.08 5.33
CA ARG A 308 -18.68 -25.55 5.25
C ARG A 308 -20.10 -26.10 5.18
N GLU A 309 -21.12 -25.26 5.36
CA GLU A 309 -22.52 -25.73 5.32
C GLU A 309 -23.14 -25.83 3.92
N ASP A 310 -22.50 -25.26 2.87
CA ASP A 310 -23.14 -25.21 1.54
C ASP A 310 -22.59 -26.16 0.48
N ASP A 311 -21.51 -26.91 0.70
CA ASP A 311 -21.10 -27.98 -0.22
C ASP A 311 -20.17 -29.01 0.47
N PHE A 312 -20.69 -30.13 0.83
CA PHE A 312 -20.10 -31.47 0.95
C PHE A 312 -20.63 -32.23 2.16
N GLU A 313 -21.51 -33.21 1.90
CA GLU A 313 -21.64 -34.40 2.74
C GLU A 313 -20.29 -35.10 2.83
N PHE A 314 -19.58 -34.89 3.90
CA PHE A 314 -18.38 -35.69 4.23
C PHE A 314 -18.67 -36.59 5.44
N ASN A 315 -18.39 -37.87 5.23
CA ASN A 315 -18.51 -38.93 6.21
C ASN A 315 -17.91 -38.57 7.58
N GLN A 316 -18.69 -38.74 8.62
CA GLN A 316 -18.24 -38.79 10.01
C GLN A 316 -17.17 -39.86 10.13
N ASP A 317 -15.97 -39.45 10.51
CA ASP A 317 -14.91 -40.14 11.25
C ASP A 317 -13.55 -39.49 10.98
N ILE A 318 -13.42 -38.21 11.36
CA ILE A 318 -12.08 -37.55 11.49
C ILE A 318 -12.05 -36.87 12.87
N ASP A 319 -11.15 -37.34 13.70
CA ASP A 319 -10.88 -36.87 15.05
C ASP A 319 -10.25 -35.46 14.99
N PHE A 320 -11.07 -34.43 15.11
CA PHE A 320 -10.72 -33.00 14.91
C PHE A 320 -9.83 -32.40 16.00
N GLU A 321 -9.48 -33.15 17.06
CA GLU A 321 -8.60 -32.60 18.11
C GLU A 321 -7.11 -32.57 17.78
N ASN A 322 -6.65 -33.19 16.70
CA ASN A 322 -5.22 -33.34 16.43
C ASN A 322 -4.67 -32.67 15.18
N GLU A 323 -5.46 -32.13 14.25
CA GLU A 323 -4.94 -31.78 12.92
C GLU A 323 -4.86 -30.30 12.54
N ILE A 324 -5.35 -29.35 13.33
CA ILE A 324 -5.16 -27.92 13.00
C ILE A 324 -4.63 -27.14 14.21
N LYS A 325 -3.39 -27.42 14.56
CA LYS A 325 -2.62 -26.52 15.43
C LYS A 325 -1.49 -25.91 14.61
N SER A 326 -1.73 -24.71 14.02
CA SER A 326 -0.62 -23.96 13.42
C SER A 326 0.51 -23.79 14.45
N PRO A 327 1.77 -23.74 14.03
CA PRO A 327 2.90 -23.52 14.93
C PRO A 327 2.72 -22.27 15.82
N GLY A 328 2.01 -21.24 15.34
CA GLY A 328 1.66 -20.04 16.10
C GLY A 328 0.65 -20.30 17.22
N TRP A 329 -0.39 -21.08 16.95
CA TRP A 329 -1.38 -21.48 17.94
C TRP A 329 -0.78 -22.32 19.08
N ILE A 330 0.13 -23.23 18.75
CA ILE A 330 0.84 -24.06 19.75
C ILE A 330 1.74 -23.18 20.64
N ARG A 331 2.40 -22.15 20.09
CA ARG A 331 3.21 -21.20 20.86
C ARG A 331 2.35 -20.29 21.73
N TYR A 332 1.20 -19.85 21.23
CA TYR A 332 0.23 -19.05 21.99
C TYR A 332 -0.32 -19.82 23.21
N GLN A 333 -0.73 -21.07 23.02
CA GLN A 333 -1.20 -21.93 24.12
C GLN A 333 -0.10 -22.23 25.15
N LYS A 334 1.16 -22.37 24.73
CA LYS A 334 2.29 -22.54 25.65
C LYS A 334 2.61 -21.28 26.46
N LYS A 335 2.29 -20.07 25.95
CA LYS A 335 2.44 -18.81 26.70
C LYS A 335 1.32 -18.58 27.72
N LEU A 336 0.11 -19.07 27.46
CA LEU A 336 -1.02 -18.97 28.40
C LEU A 336 -0.91 -19.93 29.60
N LYS A 337 -0.04 -20.95 29.52
CA LYS A 337 0.23 -21.90 30.59
C LYS A 337 1.46 -21.59 31.46
N ARG A 338 2.06 -20.43 31.26
CA ARG A 338 3.11 -19.83 32.11
C ARG A 338 2.59 -18.51 32.70
#